data_caed0edbcbd109697f252e3b62ba73a7
#
_entry.id   caed0edbcbd109697f252e3b62ba73a7
#
_cell.length_a   1.000
_cell.length_b   1.000
_cell.length_c   1.000
_cell.angle_alpha   90.00
_cell.angle_beta   90.00
_cell.angle_gamma   90.00
#
_symmetry.space_group_name_H-M   'P 1'
#
loop_
_entity.id
_entity.type
_entity.pdbx_description
1 polymer ?
#
loop_
_entity_poly.entity_id
_entity_poly.type
_entity_poly.pdbx_seq_one_letter_code
_entity_poly.pdbx_strand_id
1 'polypeptide(L)'
;MFNRLLAILCLCLPLEALAQGKTTDFMLGNGMQVVVIEDHRAPVVVHMVWYKVGSADEPPGKSGIAHFLEHLMFKKTENLDAGELADTVAANGGSHNAFTNLDYTGYYQRVAADRLELMMQMEADRMTGLQLSPDDIAVERDVVIEERNQRTESAPGALFNEHLQAALFLNHPYGVPIIGWMHELEALNYDDAMAFYKQHYAPNNAVLVVAGDVTPAGVKALAEQYYGSLPANPAVTPRARRQEPPHRAARRVIFRDERVAQPFFARGYLAPTRDSGDQRTAAVLVYLAEILGGSGATSVLGQALQYDTQQAIYTSAQYKPTALDLSTFSLVAVPAPGVDLQQIEDAVDATIANFMTQGIDRELFERIKSQFRANEIYAMDNVSGIAERYGAALTQGLTVADVQAWPQILQGVTPKEVMEIAERLFDEKASVTGWMMGPREETE
;
A
#
# COMPACT_ATOMS: atom_id res chain seq x y z
N MET A 1 73.03 17.62 9.02
CA MET A 1 72.10 16.51 8.75
C MET A 1 70.68 16.99 9.12
N PHE A 2 69.89 17.45 8.17
CA PHE A 2 68.56 17.97 8.38
C PHE A 2 67.57 16.87 8.03
N ASN A 3 66.84 16.31 9.03
CA ASN A 3 65.71 15.44 8.83
C ASN A 3 64.46 16.28 8.54
N ARG A 4 63.94 16.18 7.32
CA ARG A 4 62.64 16.75 6.95
C ARG A 4 61.55 15.69 7.24
N LEU A 5 60.75 15.89 8.29
CA LEU A 5 59.48 15.19 8.50
C LEU A 5 58.44 15.76 7.51
N LEU A 6 58.01 14.90 6.60
CA LEU A 6 56.89 15.18 5.70
C LEU A 6 55.60 14.79 6.42
N ALA A 7 54.84 15.77 6.90
CA ALA A 7 53.52 15.56 7.47
C ALA A 7 52.52 15.37 6.32
N ILE A 8 52.00 14.15 6.15
CA ILE A 8 50.90 13.85 5.23
C ILE A 8 49.60 14.27 5.92
N LEU A 9 49.06 15.39 5.48
CA LEU A 9 47.72 15.87 5.89
C LEU A 9 46.66 15.05 5.13
N CYS A 10 46.13 13.98 5.73
CA CYS A 10 44.93 13.31 5.20
C CYS A 10 43.75 14.27 5.31
N LEU A 11 43.35 14.88 4.21
CA LEU A 11 42.06 15.53 4.09
C LEU A 11 40.97 14.42 4.13
N CYS A 12 40.37 14.23 5.28
CA CYS A 12 39.07 13.57 5.39
C CYS A 12 38.01 14.51 4.81
N LEU A 13 37.76 14.39 3.51
CA LEU A 13 36.54 14.94 2.93
C LEU A 13 35.37 14.14 3.51
N PRO A 14 34.30 14.78 3.99
CA PRO A 14 33.10 14.06 4.39
C PRO A 14 32.54 13.36 3.16
N LEU A 15 32.41 12.02 3.24
CA LEU A 15 31.72 11.19 2.26
C LEU A 15 30.19 11.30 2.52
N GLU A 16 29.68 12.54 2.47
CA GLU A 16 28.25 12.79 2.50
C GLU A 16 27.79 13.19 1.11
N ALA A 17 27.67 12.23 0.23
CA ALA A 17 26.84 12.33 -0.97
C ALA A 17 26.82 10.98 -1.70
N LEU A 18 26.37 9.93 -1.05
CA LEU A 18 25.88 8.76 -1.77
C LEU A 18 24.42 9.04 -2.14
N ALA A 19 24.26 9.68 -3.28
CA ALA A 19 23.21 9.54 -4.29
C ALA A 19 21.82 9.07 -3.79
N GLN A 20 21.16 9.81 -2.91
CA GLN A 20 19.71 9.94 -3.06
C GLN A 20 19.48 10.67 -4.39
N GLY A 21 18.76 10.03 -5.35
CA GLY A 21 18.32 10.71 -6.55
C GLY A 21 17.68 12.02 -6.14
N LYS A 22 18.11 13.12 -6.76
CA LYS A 22 17.62 14.44 -6.36
C LYS A 22 16.11 14.51 -6.62
N THR A 23 15.33 14.65 -5.56
CA THR A 23 13.87 14.79 -5.67
C THR A 23 13.52 16.28 -5.67
N THR A 24 12.74 16.68 -6.66
CA THR A 24 12.19 18.05 -6.78
C THR A 24 10.67 17.94 -6.87
N ASP A 25 9.94 18.79 -6.17
CA ASP A 25 8.50 18.88 -6.30
C ASP A 25 8.03 20.31 -6.53
N PHE A 26 6.90 20.44 -7.24
CA PHE A 26 6.25 21.71 -7.53
C PHE A 26 4.77 21.53 -7.85
N MET A 27 4.02 22.63 -7.83
CA MET A 27 2.60 22.65 -8.19
C MET A 27 2.40 23.30 -9.55
N LEU A 28 1.55 22.72 -10.39
CA LEU A 28 1.03 23.38 -11.60
C LEU A 28 -0.05 24.40 -11.25
N GLY A 29 -0.32 25.32 -12.16
CA GLY A 29 -1.32 26.39 -11.96
C GLY A 29 -2.74 25.87 -11.73
N ASN A 30 -3.07 24.65 -12.16
CA ASN A 30 -4.36 24.00 -11.98
C ASN A 30 -4.42 23.11 -10.71
N GLY A 31 -3.40 23.12 -9.86
CA GLY A 31 -3.36 22.38 -8.59
C GLY A 31 -2.82 20.96 -8.66
N MET A 32 -2.33 20.49 -9.80
CA MET A 32 -1.64 19.19 -9.89
C MET A 32 -0.26 19.28 -9.23
N GLN A 33 0.02 18.37 -8.32
CA GLN A 33 1.36 18.23 -7.73
C GLN A 33 2.25 17.38 -8.64
N VAL A 34 3.47 17.81 -8.86
CA VAL A 34 4.46 17.11 -9.68
C VAL A 34 5.70 16.81 -8.84
N VAL A 35 6.13 15.54 -8.86
CA VAL A 35 7.37 15.08 -8.23
C VAL A 35 8.30 14.54 -9.29
N VAL A 36 9.54 14.99 -9.29
CA VAL A 36 10.60 14.56 -10.22
C VAL A 36 11.72 13.92 -9.42
N ILE A 37 12.10 12.71 -9.79
CA ILE A 37 13.17 11.94 -9.17
C ILE A 37 14.23 11.66 -10.25
N GLU A 38 15.34 12.38 -10.16
CA GLU A 38 16.43 12.27 -11.15
C GLU A 38 17.23 10.99 -10.91
N ASP A 39 17.32 10.12 -11.93
CA ASP A 39 18.18 8.93 -11.93
C ASP A 39 18.74 8.67 -13.34
N HIS A 40 19.97 9.08 -13.57
CA HIS A 40 20.63 9.02 -14.87
C HIS A 40 21.46 7.74 -15.12
N ARG A 41 21.25 6.68 -14.32
CA ARG A 41 21.99 5.42 -14.44
C ARG A 41 21.60 4.62 -15.68
N ALA A 42 20.39 4.79 -16.18
CA ALA A 42 19.88 4.15 -17.40
C ALA A 42 18.95 5.12 -18.16
N PRO A 43 18.89 5.06 -19.51
CA PRO A 43 18.04 5.95 -20.31
C PRO A 43 16.58 5.50 -20.31
N VAL A 44 15.98 5.36 -19.11
CA VAL A 44 14.59 4.96 -18.90
C VAL A 44 13.88 5.94 -17.99
N VAL A 45 12.57 6.01 -18.13
CA VAL A 45 11.72 6.83 -17.29
C VAL A 45 10.49 6.02 -16.85
N VAL A 46 10.08 6.27 -15.62
CA VAL A 46 8.80 5.85 -15.04
C VAL A 46 7.93 7.10 -14.93
N HIS A 47 6.82 7.08 -15.60
CA HIS A 47 5.78 8.10 -15.56
C HIS A 47 4.59 7.53 -14.83
N MET A 48 4.09 8.20 -13.79
CA MET A 48 2.98 7.76 -12.96
C MET A 48 2.01 8.89 -12.71
N VAL A 49 0.72 8.65 -12.91
CA VAL A 49 -0.35 9.55 -12.46
C VAL A 49 -1.14 8.85 -11.37
N TRP A 50 -1.24 9.49 -10.22
CA TRP A 50 -1.91 9.01 -9.03
C TRP A 50 -3.11 9.90 -8.72
N TYR A 51 -4.31 9.33 -8.69
CA TYR A 51 -5.51 10.04 -8.29
C TYR A 51 -5.77 9.84 -6.80
N LYS A 52 -6.10 10.93 -6.10
CA LYS A 52 -6.44 10.94 -4.67
C LYS A 52 -7.88 10.43 -4.47
N VAL A 53 -8.17 9.25 -4.97
CA VAL A 53 -9.44 8.54 -4.88
C VAL A 53 -9.20 7.05 -4.98
N GLY A 54 -9.75 6.29 -4.04
CA GLY A 54 -9.71 4.83 -4.01
C GLY A 54 -11.05 4.25 -3.59
N SER A 55 -11.07 2.96 -3.25
CA SER A 55 -12.32 2.28 -2.90
C SER A 55 -12.98 2.85 -1.63
N ALA A 56 -12.22 3.45 -0.72
CA ALA A 56 -12.80 4.08 0.48
C ALA A 56 -13.53 5.41 0.21
N ASP A 57 -13.43 5.93 -1.02
CA ASP A 57 -14.11 7.16 -1.44
C ASP A 57 -15.39 6.87 -2.25
N GLU A 58 -15.76 5.60 -2.39
CA GLU A 58 -16.93 5.15 -3.14
C GLU A 58 -18.24 5.52 -2.47
N PRO A 59 -19.26 5.88 -3.24
CA PRO A 59 -20.60 6.10 -2.70
C PRO A 59 -21.18 4.81 -2.10
N PRO A 60 -21.93 4.85 -1.01
CA PRO A 60 -22.62 3.69 -0.45
C PRO A 60 -23.50 2.97 -1.51
N GLY A 61 -23.41 1.66 -1.58
CA GLY A 61 -24.14 0.84 -2.56
C GLY A 61 -23.50 0.79 -3.95
N LYS A 62 -22.26 1.28 -4.09
CA LYS A 62 -21.50 1.31 -5.34
C LYS A 62 -20.07 0.80 -5.14
N SER A 63 -19.86 -0.16 -4.22
CA SER A 63 -18.53 -0.71 -3.98
C SER A 63 -17.96 -1.36 -5.23
N GLY A 64 -16.66 -1.19 -5.41
CA GLY A 64 -15.93 -1.64 -6.58
C GLY A 64 -15.90 -0.64 -7.74
N ILE A 65 -16.59 0.52 -7.64
CA ILE A 65 -16.65 1.49 -8.74
C ILE A 65 -15.26 2.09 -9.04
N ALA A 66 -14.39 2.26 -8.05
CA ALA A 66 -13.03 2.76 -8.25
C ALA A 66 -12.19 1.77 -9.07
N HIS A 67 -12.23 0.49 -8.71
CA HIS A 67 -11.54 -0.58 -9.44
C HIS A 67 -12.17 -0.81 -10.83
N PHE A 68 -13.49 -0.77 -10.91
CA PHE A 68 -14.20 -0.87 -12.19
C PHE A 68 -13.81 0.26 -13.14
N LEU A 69 -13.70 1.50 -12.65
CA LEU A 69 -13.24 2.62 -13.46
C LEU A 69 -11.77 2.47 -13.87
N GLU A 70 -10.90 1.89 -13.03
CA GLU A 70 -9.53 1.57 -13.42
C GLU A 70 -9.49 0.75 -14.73
N HIS A 71 -10.33 -0.29 -14.85
CA HIS A 71 -10.46 -1.09 -16.07
C HIS A 71 -11.00 -0.26 -17.25
N LEU A 72 -12.02 0.53 -17.00
CA LEU A 72 -12.66 1.36 -18.04
C LEU A 72 -11.73 2.45 -18.58
N MET A 73 -10.71 2.87 -17.82
CA MET A 73 -9.72 3.85 -18.27
C MET A 73 -8.84 3.36 -19.42
N PHE A 74 -8.88 2.07 -19.78
CA PHE A 74 -8.20 1.53 -20.96
C PHE A 74 -9.10 1.49 -22.22
N LYS A 75 -10.33 1.99 -22.12
CA LYS A 75 -11.26 2.14 -23.25
C LYS A 75 -10.92 3.40 -24.05
N LYS A 76 -11.80 3.71 -25.01
CA LYS A 76 -11.66 4.84 -25.91
C LYS A 76 -11.67 6.18 -25.20
N THR A 77 -10.85 7.11 -25.68
CA THR A 77 -10.87 8.52 -25.30
C THR A 77 -11.21 9.40 -26.51
N GLU A 78 -11.12 10.71 -26.33
CA GLU A 78 -11.33 11.65 -27.45
C GLU A 78 -10.34 11.45 -28.59
N ASN A 79 -9.06 11.16 -28.25
CA ASN A 79 -7.97 11.08 -29.22
C ASN A 79 -7.33 9.68 -29.33
N LEU A 80 -7.73 8.71 -28.52
CA LEU A 80 -7.17 7.37 -28.51
C LEU A 80 -8.27 6.31 -28.71
N ASP A 81 -8.01 5.32 -29.53
CA ASP A 81 -8.85 4.13 -29.62
C ASP A 81 -8.66 3.21 -28.38
N ALA A 82 -9.62 2.33 -28.15
CA ALA A 82 -9.56 1.37 -27.04
C ALA A 82 -8.30 0.49 -27.15
N GLY A 83 -7.51 0.42 -26.08
CA GLY A 83 -6.24 -0.33 -26.02
C GLY A 83 -5.04 0.36 -26.67
N GLU A 84 -5.20 1.47 -27.39
CA GLU A 84 -4.11 2.12 -28.11
C GLU A 84 -2.96 2.57 -27.23
N LEU A 85 -3.24 3.00 -25.99
CA LEU A 85 -2.18 3.32 -25.02
C LEU A 85 -1.32 2.08 -24.73
N ALA A 86 -1.93 0.95 -24.47
CA ALA A 86 -1.25 -0.31 -24.21
C ALA A 86 -0.38 -0.75 -25.38
N ASP A 87 -0.94 -0.72 -26.60
CA ASP A 87 -0.25 -1.08 -27.83
C ASP A 87 0.92 -0.12 -28.11
N THR A 88 0.72 1.17 -27.88
CA THR A 88 1.77 2.18 -28.05
C THR A 88 2.92 1.98 -27.07
N VAL A 89 2.62 1.71 -25.81
CA VAL A 89 3.66 1.40 -24.79
C VAL A 89 4.44 0.15 -25.19
N ALA A 90 3.75 -0.92 -25.60
CA ALA A 90 4.38 -2.17 -26.04
C ALA A 90 5.24 -1.96 -27.30
N ALA A 91 4.74 -1.22 -28.30
CA ALA A 91 5.48 -0.89 -29.51
C ALA A 91 6.78 -0.08 -29.25
N ASN A 92 6.82 0.68 -28.16
CA ASN A 92 7.99 1.41 -27.70
C ASN A 92 8.86 0.60 -26.69
N GLY A 93 8.64 -0.72 -26.56
CA GLY A 93 9.42 -1.59 -25.67
C GLY A 93 9.20 -1.33 -24.20
N GLY A 94 8.12 -0.66 -23.84
CA GLY A 94 7.76 -0.30 -22.48
C GLY A 94 6.87 -1.32 -21.79
N SER A 95 6.55 -1.02 -20.55
CA SER A 95 5.53 -1.72 -19.76
C SER A 95 4.60 -0.70 -19.10
N HIS A 96 3.36 -1.09 -18.88
CA HIS A 96 2.37 -0.29 -18.18
C HIS A 96 1.53 -1.16 -17.27
N ASN A 97 0.88 -0.54 -16.31
CA ASN A 97 -0.18 -1.16 -15.50
C ASN A 97 -0.98 -0.07 -14.78
N ALA A 98 -2.01 -0.51 -14.07
CA ALA A 98 -2.78 0.31 -13.15
C ALA A 98 -3.03 -0.47 -11.85
N PHE A 99 -3.46 0.21 -10.83
CA PHE A 99 -3.82 -0.39 -9.54
C PHE A 99 -4.77 0.52 -8.76
N THR A 100 -5.73 -0.08 -8.10
CA THR A 100 -6.62 0.59 -7.15
C THR A 100 -6.33 0.11 -5.73
N ASN A 101 -6.29 1.05 -4.79
CA ASN A 101 -6.15 0.81 -3.36
C ASN A 101 -7.32 1.45 -2.61
N LEU A 102 -7.33 1.36 -1.29
CA LEU A 102 -8.31 2.02 -0.43
C LEU A 102 -8.31 3.55 -0.60
N ASP A 103 -7.14 4.15 -0.84
CA ASP A 103 -6.92 5.61 -0.79
C ASP A 103 -6.59 6.25 -2.14
N TYR A 104 -6.23 5.47 -3.12
CA TYR A 104 -5.75 5.97 -4.41
C TYR A 104 -5.97 4.98 -5.54
N THR A 105 -5.98 5.52 -6.76
CA THR A 105 -5.86 4.77 -8.02
C THR A 105 -4.67 5.32 -8.79
N GLY A 106 -3.79 4.46 -9.27
CA GLY A 106 -2.56 4.86 -9.96
C GLY A 106 -2.42 4.18 -11.31
N TYR A 107 -1.83 4.91 -12.25
CA TYR A 107 -1.50 4.44 -13.60
C TYR A 107 -0.05 4.72 -13.88
N TYR A 108 0.66 3.78 -14.49
CA TYR A 108 2.06 4.01 -14.81
C TYR A 108 2.48 3.42 -16.15
N GLN A 109 3.50 4.05 -16.73
CA GLN A 109 4.24 3.58 -17.88
C GLN A 109 5.73 3.64 -17.57
N ARG A 110 6.47 2.62 -17.95
CA ARG A 110 7.92 2.58 -17.93
C ARG A 110 8.43 2.41 -19.35
N VAL A 111 9.14 3.41 -19.85
CA VAL A 111 9.58 3.51 -21.26
C VAL A 111 11.00 4.09 -21.34
N ALA A 112 11.57 4.12 -22.55
CA ALA A 112 12.78 4.89 -22.80
C ALA A 112 12.54 6.38 -22.53
N ALA A 113 13.54 7.09 -22.02
CA ALA A 113 13.40 8.48 -21.54
C ALA A 113 12.90 9.45 -22.62
N ASP A 114 13.25 9.22 -23.90
CA ASP A 114 12.81 10.00 -25.06
C ASP A 114 11.32 9.77 -25.43
N ARG A 115 10.61 8.87 -24.73
CA ARG A 115 9.17 8.59 -24.90
C ARG A 115 8.30 9.24 -23.83
N LEU A 116 8.89 9.95 -22.87
CA LEU A 116 8.13 10.59 -21.78
C LEU A 116 7.03 11.53 -22.31
N GLU A 117 7.35 12.34 -23.31
CA GLU A 117 6.40 13.29 -23.90
C GLU A 117 5.15 12.58 -24.44
N LEU A 118 5.33 11.48 -25.17
CA LEU A 118 4.24 10.66 -25.69
C LEU A 118 3.37 10.09 -24.57
N MET A 119 3.98 9.58 -23.48
CA MET A 119 3.23 9.05 -22.34
C MET A 119 2.42 10.15 -21.65
N MET A 120 3.00 11.34 -21.44
CA MET A 120 2.28 12.46 -20.84
C MET A 120 1.11 12.94 -21.72
N GLN A 121 1.28 12.96 -23.04
CA GLN A 121 0.21 13.32 -23.97
C GLN A 121 -0.98 12.36 -23.87
N MET A 122 -0.71 11.04 -23.93
CA MET A 122 -1.74 10.02 -23.89
C MET A 122 -2.44 9.95 -22.53
N GLU A 123 -1.69 10.11 -21.44
CA GLU A 123 -2.26 10.09 -20.07
C GLU A 123 -3.09 11.34 -19.78
N ALA A 124 -2.67 12.51 -20.28
CA ALA A 124 -3.43 13.74 -20.15
C ALA A 124 -4.76 13.68 -20.91
N ASP A 125 -4.78 13.07 -22.09
CA ASP A 125 -6.01 12.81 -22.85
C ASP A 125 -6.95 11.88 -22.06
N ARG A 126 -6.42 10.81 -21.49
CA ARG A 126 -7.18 9.86 -20.67
C ARG A 126 -7.77 10.50 -19.41
N MET A 127 -7.09 11.49 -18.82
CA MET A 127 -7.55 12.17 -17.61
C MET A 127 -8.89 12.91 -17.80
N THR A 128 -9.17 13.43 -19.00
CA THR A 128 -10.37 14.26 -19.24
C THR A 128 -11.20 13.83 -20.46
N GLY A 129 -10.64 12.98 -21.33
CA GLY A 129 -11.21 12.64 -22.62
C GLY A 129 -11.90 11.26 -22.71
N LEU A 130 -12.09 10.55 -21.59
CA LEU A 130 -12.69 9.21 -21.59
C LEU A 130 -14.08 9.19 -22.23
N GLN A 131 -14.26 8.30 -23.22
CA GLN A 131 -15.52 8.12 -23.95
C GLN A 131 -15.98 6.65 -23.82
N LEU A 132 -16.98 6.43 -22.99
CA LEU A 132 -17.54 5.11 -22.74
C LEU A 132 -18.88 4.95 -23.44
N SER A 133 -19.18 3.72 -23.85
CA SER A 133 -20.51 3.29 -24.30
C SER A 133 -21.17 2.36 -23.27
N PRO A 134 -22.49 2.16 -23.32
CA PRO A 134 -23.14 1.15 -22.48
C PRO A 134 -22.60 -0.27 -22.70
N ASP A 135 -22.13 -0.59 -23.90
CA ASP A 135 -21.53 -1.89 -24.20
C ASP A 135 -20.16 -2.06 -23.53
N ASP A 136 -19.33 -1.00 -23.46
CA ASP A 136 -18.08 -1.04 -22.72
C ASP A 136 -18.31 -1.36 -21.24
N ILE A 137 -19.36 -0.77 -20.64
CA ILE A 137 -19.75 -1.02 -19.25
C ILE A 137 -20.16 -2.49 -19.07
N ALA A 138 -21.00 -3.02 -19.96
CA ALA A 138 -21.49 -4.39 -19.81
C ALA A 138 -20.33 -5.42 -19.91
N VAL A 139 -19.49 -5.26 -20.93
CA VAL A 139 -18.35 -6.17 -21.14
C VAL A 139 -17.35 -6.09 -19.97
N GLU A 140 -16.97 -4.89 -19.56
CA GLU A 140 -15.95 -4.75 -18.51
C GLU A 140 -16.46 -5.13 -17.14
N ARG A 141 -17.76 -4.94 -16.85
CA ARG A 141 -18.37 -5.42 -15.62
C ARG A 141 -18.28 -6.95 -15.52
N ASP A 142 -18.54 -7.67 -16.62
CA ASP A 142 -18.41 -9.12 -16.63
C ASP A 142 -16.95 -9.56 -16.41
N VAL A 143 -15.97 -8.80 -16.93
CA VAL A 143 -14.54 -9.04 -16.68
C VAL A 143 -14.21 -8.88 -15.19
N VAL A 144 -14.66 -7.80 -14.54
CA VAL A 144 -14.41 -7.56 -13.12
C VAL A 144 -15.13 -8.59 -12.22
N ILE A 145 -16.35 -9.00 -12.60
CA ILE A 145 -17.08 -10.10 -11.91
C ILE A 145 -16.27 -11.40 -11.99
N GLU A 146 -15.75 -11.72 -13.18
CA GLU A 146 -14.95 -12.93 -13.36
C GLU A 146 -13.63 -12.84 -12.58
N GLU A 147 -12.99 -11.68 -12.54
CA GLU A 147 -11.82 -11.45 -11.67
C GLU A 147 -12.15 -11.67 -10.19
N ARG A 148 -13.29 -11.16 -9.71
CA ARG A 148 -13.75 -11.42 -8.36
C ARG A 148 -13.98 -12.91 -8.12
N ASN A 149 -14.61 -13.63 -9.07
CA ASN A 149 -14.79 -15.06 -9.00
C ASN A 149 -13.45 -15.79 -8.84
N GLN A 150 -12.45 -15.41 -9.63
CA GLN A 150 -11.13 -16.05 -9.60
C GLN A 150 -10.31 -15.69 -8.36
N ARG A 151 -10.32 -14.44 -7.91
CA ARG A 151 -9.47 -13.96 -6.82
C ARG A 151 -10.10 -14.09 -5.43
N THR A 152 -11.44 -14.05 -5.35
CA THR A 152 -12.15 -14.01 -4.06
C THR A 152 -13.06 -15.22 -3.88
N GLU A 153 -14.05 -15.42 -4.74
CA GLU A 153 -15.08 -16.46 -4.54
C GLU A 153 -14.49 -17.88 -4.60
N SER A 154 -13.49 -18.11 -5.46
CA SER A 154 -12.79 -19.40 -5.57
C SER A 154 -11.81 -19.66 -4.43
N ALA A 155 -11.44 -18.67 -3.63
CA ALA A 155 -10.39 -18.71 -2.63
C ALA A 155 -10.94 -18.51 -1.20
N PRO A 156 -11.16 -19.58 -0.40
CA PRO A 156 -11.70 -19.48 0.97
C PRO A 156 -10.94 -18.50 1.87
N GLY A 157 -9.60 -18.42 1.71
CA GLY A 157 -8.77 -17.47 2.45
C GLY A 157 -9.06 -16.01 2.11
N ALA A 158 -9.37 -15.71 0.85
CA ALA A 158 -9.75 -14.36 0.42
C ALA A 158 -11.13 -13.97 0.98
N LEU A 159 -12.11 -14.88 0.90
CA LEU A 159 -13.43 -14.69 1.52
C LEU A 159 -13.33 -14.49 3.04
N PHE A 160 -12.53 -15.32 3.71
CA PHE A 160 -12.29 -15.16 5.14
C PHE A 160 -11.69 -13.79 5.48
N ASN A 161 -10.68 -13.34 4.72
CA ASN A 161 -10.06 -12.04 4.94
C ASN A 161 -11.04 -10.89 4.69
N GLU A 162 -11.90 -10.99 3.69
CA GLU A 162 -12.98 -10.03 3.41
C GLU A 162 -13.93 -9.92 4.62
N HIS A 163 -14.38 -11.04 5.16
CA HIS A 163 -15.24 -11.05 6.34
C HIS A 163 -14.53 -10.55 7.61
N LEU A 164 -13.24 -10.88 7.76
CA LEU A 164 -12.45 -10.42 8.92
C LEU A 164 -12.26 -8.90 8.87
N GLN A 165 -11.97 -8.36 7.69
CA GLN A 165 -11.80 -6.93 7.46
C GLN A 165 -13.12 -6.18 7.69
N ALA A 166 -14.23 -6.69 7.16
CA ALA A 166 -15.57 -6.14 7.40
C ALA A 166 -15.96 -6.17 8.89
N ALA A 167 -15.53 -7.18 9.65
CA ALA A 167 -15.73 -7.23 11.09
C ALA A 167 -14.78 -6.29 11.85
N LEU A 168 -13.60 -5.98 11.32
CA LEU A 168 -12.63 -5.10 11.97
C LEU A 168 -13.09 -3.64 11.92
N PHE A 169 -13.72 -3.19 10.84
CA PHE A 169 -14.22 -1.83 10.70
C PHE A 169 -15.75 -1.79 10.89
N LEU A 170 -16.22 -1.10 11.94
CA LEU A 170 -17.63 -0.96 12.25
C LEU A 170 -18.35 0.06 11.37
N ASN A 171 -17.65 1.09 10.97
CA ASN A 171 -18.24 2.23 10.25
C ASN A 171 -17.33 2.77 9.13
N HIS A 172 -16.02 2.54 9.22
CA HIS A 172 -15.07 3.08 8.25
C HIS A 172 -15.14 2.28 6.93
N PRO A 173 -15.04 2.95 5.75
CA PRO A 173 -15.12 2.28 4.45
C PRO A 173 -13.97 1.31 4.16
N TYR A 174 -12.90 1.28 4.96
CA TYR A 174 -11.86 0.24 4.85
C TYR A 174 -12.35 -1.18 5.15
N GLY A 175 -13.54 -1.34 5.69
CA GLY A 175 -14.21 -2.62 5.83
C GLY A 175 -14.86 -3.14 4.54
N VAL A 176 -14.88 -2.35 3.45
CA VAL A 176 -15.44 -2.73 2.15
C VAL A 176 -14.31 -3.24 1.25
N PRO A 177 -14.50 -4.36 0.53
CA PRO A 177 -13.48 -4.89 -0.37
C PRO A 177 -13.20 -3.94 -1.55
N ILE A 178 -11.93 -3.80 -1.94
CA ILE A 178 -11.53 -2.93 -3.07
C ILE A 178 -12.21 -3.33 -4.36
N ILE A 179 -12.33 -4.64 -4.63
CA ILE A 179 -13.00 -5.15 -5.82
C ILE A 179 -14.53 -4.96 -5.77
N GLY A 180 -15.08 -4.60 -4.61
CA GLY A 180 -16.52 -4.43 -4.36
C GLY A 180 -17.23 -5.70 -3.94
N TRP A 181 -18.41 -5.55 -3.33
CA TRP A 181 -19.33 -6.65 -3.04
C TRP A 181 -19.97 -7.14 -4.34
N MET A 182 -20.12 -8.45 -4.56
CA MET A 182 -20.66 -9.03 -5.79
C MET A 182 -21.98 -8.38 -6.22
N HIS A 183 -22.96 -8.27 -5.31
CA HIS A 183 -24.27 -7.71 -5.62
C HIS A 183 -24.25 -6.22 -5.97
N GLU A 184 -23.26 -5.47 -5.51
CA GLU A 184 -23.07 -4.05 -5.88
C GLU A 184 -22.36 -3.93 -7.23
N LEU A 185 -21.36 -4.79 -7.50
CA LEU A 185 -20.72 -4.88 -8.82
C LEU A 185 -21.72 -5.18 -9.94
N GLU A 186 -22.61 -6.16 -9.73
CA GLU A 186 -23.65 -6.52 -10.70
C GLU A 186 -24.58 -5.34 -11.04
N ALA A 187 -24.74 -4.40 -10.09
CA ALA A 187 -25.61 -3.23 -10.23
C ALA A 187 -24.92 -1.98 -10.81
N LEU A 188 -23.58 -1.97 -10.95
CA LEU A 188 -22.85 -0.84 -11.51
C LEU A 188 -23.25 -0.58 -12.98
N ASN A 189 -23.38 0.68 -13.34
CA ASN A 189 -23.86 1.10 -14.66
C ASN A 189 -23.06 2.30 -15.21
N TYR A 190 -23.42 2.72 -16.42
CA TYR A 190 -22.77 3.82 -17.11
C TYR A 190 -22.80 5.14 -16.32
N ASP A 191 -23.93 5.48 -15.74
CA ASP A 191 -24.08 6.74 -15.02
C ASP A 191 -23.21 6.75 -13.76
N ASP A 192 -23.10 5.62 -13.06
CA ASP A 192 -22.23 5.46 -11.90
C ASP A 192 -20.76 5.68 -12.29
N ALA A 193 -20.29 5.00 -13.34
CA ALA A 193 -18.92 5.12 -13.83
C ALA A 193 -18.56 6.54 -14.26
N MET A 194 -19.43 7.17 -15.07
CA MET A 194 -19.20 8.51 -15.55
C MET A 194 -19.33 9.57 -14.47
N ALA A 195 -20.19 9.38 -13.46
CA ALA A 195 -20.28 10.28 -12.32
C ALA A 195 -18.97 10.22 -11.49
N PHE A 196 -18.46 9.01 -11.20
CA PHE A 196 -17.24 8.82 -10.46
C PHE A 196 -16.01 9.38 -11.20
N TYR A 197 -15.90 9.11 -12.51
CA TYR A 197 -14.86 9.68 -13.36
C TYR A 197 -14.88 11.21 -13.34
N LYS A 198 -16.01 11.83 -13.64
CA LYS A 198 -16.16 13.29 -13.69
C LYS A 198 -15.91 13.96 -12.33
N GLN A 199 -16.18 13.27 -11.24
CA GLN A 199 -15.95 13.78 -9.90
C GLN A 199 -14.48 13.80 -9.52
N HIS A 200 -13.74 12.75 -9.84
CA HIS A 200 -12.45 12.45 -9.23
C HIS A 200 -11.24 12.56 -10.17
N TYR A 201 -11.43 12.38 -11.48
CA TYR A 201 -10.32 12.41 -12.44
C TYR A 201 -10.09 13.83 -12.94
N ALA A 202 -9.17 14.52 -12.28
CA ALA A 202 -8.84 15.91 -12.56
C ALA A 202 -7.43 16.25 -12.04
N PRO A 203 -6.77 17.26 -12.63
CA PRO A 203 -5.41 17.66 -12.23
C PRO A 203 -5.30 17.99 -10.74
N ASN A 204 -6.25 18.74 -10.19
CA ASN A 204 -6.24 19.14 -8.77
C ASN A 204 -6.55 18.00 -7.78
N ASN A 205 -6.89 16.81 -8.28
CA ASN A 205 -7.03 15.58 -7.49
C ASN A 205 -5.95 14.55 -7.83
N ALA A 206 -4.88 14.96 -8.54
CA ALA A 206 -3.85 14.06 -9.00
C ALA A 206 -2.45 14.47 -8.56
N VAL A 207 -1.55 13.48 -8.51
CA VAL A 207 -0.11 13.64 -8.32
C VAL A 207 0.58 13.00 -9.52
N LEU A 208 1.43 13.76 -10.21
CA LEU A 208 2.32 13.27 -11.25
C LEU A 208 3.67 12.94 -10.61
N VAL A 209 4.14 11.70 -10.77
CA VAL A 209 5.48 11.29 -10.36
C VAL A 209 6.25 10.85 -11.59
N VAL A 210 7.40 11.48 -11.84
CA VAL A 210 8.29 11.13 -12.95
C VAL A 210 9.67 10.81 -12.39
N ALA A 211 10.13 9.59 -12.63
CA ALA A 211 11.41 9.12 -12.09
C ALA A 211 12.26 8.49 -13.20
N GLY A 212 13.56 8.77 -13.23
CA GLY A 212 14.49 8.22 -14.20
C GLY A 212 15.39 9.25 -14.86
N ASP A 213 15.78 8.99 -16.11
CA ASP A 213 16.69 9.85 -16.87
C ASP A 213 15.98 11.11 -17.40
N VAL A 214 15.69 12.01 -16.46
CA VAL A 214 14.96 13.26 -16.69
C VAL A 214 15.55 14.40 -15.89
N THR A 215 15.25 15.64 -16.27
CA THR A 215 15.57 16.83 -15.49
C THR A 215 14.29 17.52 -15.01
N PRO A 216 14.29 18.15 -13.82
CA PRO A 216 13.12 18.90 -13.33
C PRO A 216 12.60 19.95 -14.31
N ALA A 217 13.50 20.65 -15.00
CA ALA A 217 13.12 21.65 -16.00
C ALA A 217 12.42 21.03 -17.22
N GLY A 218 12.92 19.89 -17.72
CA GLY A 218 12.30 19.17 -18.83
C GLY A 218 10.92 18.62 -18.47
N VAL A 219 10.81 17.96 -17.31
CA VAL A 219 9.51 17.45 -16.81
C VAL A 219 8.53 18.60 -16.58
N LYS A 220 8.99 19.72 -16.01
CA LYS A 220 8.12 20.88 -15.78
C LYS A 220 7.54 21.41 -17.09
N ALA A 221 8.36 21.59 -18.12
CA ALA A 221 7.91 22.08 -19.43
C ALA A 221 6.83 21.15 -20.06
N LEU A 222 7.06 19.82 -20.03
CA LEU A 222 6.11 18.85 -20.53
C LEU A 222 4.84 18.81 -19.68
N ALA A 223 4.96 18.82 -18.35
CA ALA A 223 3.81 18.83 -17.45
C ALA A 223 2.95 20.09 -17.62
N GLU A 224 3.55 21.27 -17.79
CA GLU A 224 2.83 22.50 -18.07
C GLU A 224 2.11 22.43 -19.43
N GLN A 225 2.75 21.83 -20.45
CA GLN A 225 2.17 21.68 -21.79
C GLN A 225 0.96 20.75 -21.80
N TYR A 226 1.06 19.56 -21.22
CA TYR A 226 0.05 18.52 -21.34
C TYR A 226 -0.98 18.55 -20.20
N TYR A 227 -0.54 18.66 -18.96
CA TYR A 227 -1.45 18.68 -17.79
C TYR A 227 -1.83 20.08 -17.37
N GLY A 228 -0.93 21.06 -17.49
CA GLY A 228 -1.17 22.44 -17.07
C GLY A 228 -2.29 23.15 -17.84
N SER A 229 -2.56 22.71 -19.06
CA SER A 229 -3.68 23.19 -19.90
C SER A 229 -5.06 22.63 -19.48
N LEU A 230 -5.09 21.52 -18.73
CA LEU A 230 -6.33 20.91 -18.27
C LEU A 230 -6.97 21.74 -17.15
N PRO A 231 -8.28 21.93 -17.14
CA PRO A 231 -8.95 22.71 -16.12
C PRO A 231 -8.97 21.97 -14.77
N ALA A 232 -8.79 22.72 -13.68
CA ALA A 232 -9.10 22.19 -12.35
C ALA A 232 -10.60 21.89 -12.24
N ASN A 233 -10.95 20.81 -11.56
CA ASN A 233 -12.34 20.46 -11.29
C ASN A 233 -12.80 21.09 -9.97
N PRO A 234 -13.75 22.06 -9.99
CA PRO A 234 -14.24 22.69 -8.76
C PRO A 234 -15.08 21.75 -7.89
N ALA A 235 -15.51 20.60 -8.41
CA ALA A 235 -16.26 19.60 -7.64
C ALA A 235 -15.34 18.75 -6.75
N VAL A 236 -14.03 18.78 -6.95
CA VAL A 236 -13.07 18.12 -6.05
C VAL A 236 -13.08 18.84 -4.70
N THR A 237 -13.50 18.12 -3.69
CA THR A 237 -13.52 18.58 -2.30
C THR A 237 -12.58 17.75 -1.43
N PRO A 238 -12.13 18.28 -0.27
CA PRO A 238 -11.39 17.45 0.69
C PRO A 238 -12.17 16.19 1.03
N ARG A 239 -11.48 15.06 1.12
CA ARG A 239 -12.08 13.77 1.47
C ARG A 239 -12.70 13.83 2.85
N ALA A 240 -13.97 13.43 2.96
CA ALA A 240 -14.73 13.38 4.21
C ALA A 240 -15.25 11.94 4.39
N ARG A 241 -14.53 11.14 5.18
CA ARG A 241 -14.87 9.75 5.45
C ARG A 241 -15.54 9.59 6.80
N ARG A 242 -16.37 8.55 6.92
CA ARG A 242 -16.92 8.15 8.21
C ARG A 242 -15.80 7.68 9.12
N GLN A 243 -15.77 8.20 10.34
CA GLN A 243 -14.75 7.81 11.31
C GLN A 243 -15.08 6.47 11.95
N GLU A 244 -14.05 5.68 12.24
CA GLU A 244 -14.19 4.44 12.98
C GLU A 244 -14.36 4.75 14.48
N PRO A 245 -15.42 4.23 15.13
CA PRO A 245 -15.60 4.43 16.57
C PRO A 245 -14.58 3.58 17.36
N PRO A 246 -14.24 3.99 18.59
CA PRO A 246 -13.37 3.19 19.46
C PRO A 246 -13.94 1.77 19.70
N HIS A 247 -13.13 0.75 19.52
CA HIS A 247 -13.51 -0.62 19.81
C HIS A 247 -13.56 -0.85 21.33
N ARG A 248 -14.63 -1.49 21.80
CA ARG A 248 -14.88 -1.71 23.24
C ARG A 248 -15.30 -3.15 23.56
N ALA A 249 -15.36 -4.02 22.56
CA ALA A 249 -15.73 -5.42 22.70
C ALA A 249 -14.95 -6.26 21.70
N ALA A 250 -14.32 -7.33 22.18
CA ALA A 250 -13.72 -8.35 21.33
C ALA A 250 -14.77 -8.94 20.39
N ARG A 251 -14.39 -9.19 19.15
CA ARG A 251 -15.26 -9.79 18.12
C ARG A 251 -14.59 -11.03 17.57
N ARG A 252 -15.43 -11.99 17.16
CA ARG A 252 -14.98 -13.27 16.61
C ARG A 252 -15.68 -13.58 15.30
N VAL A 253 -14.90 -13.94 14.28
CA VAL A 253 -15.36 -14.46 13.00
C VAL A 253 -14.98 -15.94 12.91
N ILE A 254 -15.96 -16.82 12.73
CA ILE A 254 -15.73 -18.24 12.49
C ILE A 254 -16.18 -18.55 11.06
N PHE A 255 -15.21 -18.72 10.18
CA PHE A 255 -15.44 -19.01 8.77
C PHE A 255 -15.22 -20.50 8.50
N ARG A 256 -16.24 -21.15 7.94
CA ARG A 256 -16.21 -22.57 7.58
C ARG A 256 -16.44 -22.72 6.09
N ASP A 257 -15.55 -23.48 5.45
CA ASP A 257 -15.68 -23.80 4.04
C ASP A 257 -15.06 -25.19 3.79
N GLU A 258 -15.76 -26.02 3.04
CA GLU A 258 -15.33 -27.40 2.75
C GLU A 258 -14.03 -27.48 1.93
N ARG A 259 -13.67 -26.41 1.26
CA ARG A 259 -12.41 -26.27 0.50
C ARG A 259 -11.20 -26.01 1.38
N VAL A 260 -11.38 -25.72 2.67
CA VAL A 260 -10.28 -25.41 3.59
C VAL A 260 -9.62 -26.69 4.05
N ALA A 261 -8.43 -26.95 3.49
CA ALA A 261 -7.57 -28.06 3.90
C ALA A 261 -6.69 -27.74 5.11
N GLN A 262 -6.26 -26.49 5.25
CA GLN A 262 -5.38 -26.02 6.32
C GLN A 262 -6.07 -24.91 7.12
N PRO A 263 -6.54 -25.21 8.33
CA PRO A 263 -7.08 -24.20 9.23
C PRO A 263 -6.04 -23.16 9.63
N PHE A 264 -6.45 -21.93 9.91
CA PHE A 264 -5.58 -20.95 10.53
C PHE A 264 -6.32 -19.95 11.43
N PHE A 265 -5.57 -19.39 12.36
CA PHE A 265 -5.95 -18.30 13.25
C PHE A 265 -5.45 -16.98 12.68
N ALA A 266 -6.27 -15.94 12.76
CA ALA A 266 -5.87 -14.57 12.48
C ALA A 266 -6.46 -13.63 13.55
N ARG A 267 -5.73 -12.60 13.95
CA ARG A 267 -6.22 -11.55 14.85
C ARG A 267 -5.81 -10.19 14.33
N GLY A 268 -6.77 -9.26 14.22
CA GLY A 268 -6.56 -7.89 13.77
C GLY A 268 -6.82 -6.87 14.89
N TYR A 269 -6.01 -5.83 14.90
CA TYR A 269 -6.16 -4.62 15.72
C TYR A 269 -6.10 -3.41 14.81
N LEU A 270 -6.91 -2.38 15.11
CA LEU A 270 -6.73 -1.08 14.44
C LEU A 270 -5.50 -0.38 15.00
N ALA A 271 -4.71 0.19 14.11
CA ALA A 271 -3.46 0.85 14.44
C ALA A 271 -3.32 2.18 13.70
N PRO A 272 -2.73 3.22 14.33
CA PRO A 272 -2.46 4.49 13.66
C PRO A 272 -1.46 4.30 12.52
N THR A 273 -1.50 5.22 11.56
CA THR A 273 -0.60 5.27 10.41
C THR A 273 0.37 6.44 10.52
N ARG A 274 1.15 6.66 9.48
CA ARG A 274 2.00 7.84 9.35
C ARG A 274 1.14 9.05 9.06
N ASP A 275 1.22 10.05 9.90
CA ASP A 275 0.65 11.38 9.66
C ASP A 275 1.74 12.37 9.28
N SER A 276 1.39 13.39 8.50
CA SER A 276 2.35 14.42 8.13
C SER A 276 2.89 15.15 9.37
N GLY A 277 4.23 15.12 9.53
CA GLY A 277 4.92 15.65 10.70
C GLY A 277 4.89 14.75 11.95
N ASP A 278 4.05 13.72 12.01
CA ASP A 278 4.00 12.74 13.10
C ASP A 278 4.01 11.30 12.57
N GLN A 279 5.20 10.74 12.41
CA GLN A 279 5.41 9.40 11.88
C GLN A 279 5.98 8.43 12.93
N ARG A 280 6.23 8.92 14.16
CA ARG A 280 6.96 8.15 15.17
C ARG A 280 6.24 6.89 15.59
N THR A 281 4.95 6.98 15.87
CA THR A 281 4.14 5.85 16.32
C THR A 281 4.10 4.74 15.24
N ALA A 282 3.95 5.12 13.98
CA ALA A 282 3.98 4.16 12.88
C ALA A 282 5.35 3.46 12.75
N ALA A 283 6.46 4.19 12.92
CA ALA A 283 7.79 3.59 12.92
C ALA A 283 7.97 2.57 14.04
N VAL A 284 7.45 2.85 15.22
CA VAL A 284 7.48 1.93 16.38
C VAL A 284 6.66 0.66 16.09
N LEU A 285 5.48 0.79 15.47
CA LEU A 285 4.64 -0.35 15.07
C LEU A 285 5.28 -1.23 13.99
N VAL A 286 6.06 -0.64 13.07
CA VAL A 286 6.86 -1.40 12.09
C VAL A 286 7.87 -2.29 12.81
N TYR A 287 8.57 -1.76 13.83
CA TYR A 287 9.47 -2.59 14.65
C TYR A 287 8.73 -3.69 15.41
N LEU A 288 7.58 -3.37 16.02
CA LEU A 288 6.79 -4.36 16.75
C LEU A 288 6.36 -5.51 15.84
N ALA A 289 5.90 -5.23 14.62
CA ALA A 289 5.52 -6.25 13.67
C ALA A 289 6.71 -7.15 13.27
N GLU A 290 7.87 -6.54 12.99
CA GLU A 290 9.08 -7.28 12.63
C GLU A 290 9.61 -8.14 13.78
N ILE A 291 9.60 -7.62 15.01
CA ILE A 291 10.02 -8.36 16.22
C ILE A 291 9.11 -9.56 16.46
N LEU A 292 7.79 -9.38 16.33
CA LEU A 292 6.82 -10.44 16.63
C LEU A 292 6.75 -11.50 15.54
N GLY A 293 6.79 -11.12 14.27
CA GLY A 293 6.50 -12.07 13.19
C GLY A 293 7.15 -11.79 11.83
N GLY A 294 8.18 -10.93 11.76
CA GLY A 294 8.84 -10.60 10.48
C GLY A 294 9.63 -11.76 9.88
N SER A 295 10.45 -12.45 10.68
CA SER A 295 11.21 -13.63 10.24
C SER A 295 10.83 -14.85 11.05
N GLY A 296 10.36 -15.92 10.39
CA GLY A 296 9.98 -17.16 11.06
C GLY A 296 11.04 -17.71 12.00
N ALA A 297 12.31 -17.66 11.60
CA ALA A 297 13.41 -18.24 12.38
C ALA A 297 13.83 -17.42 13.61
N THR A 298 13.53 -16.12 13.65
CA THR A 298 14.12 -15.23 14.67
C THR A 298 13.12 -14.28 15.34
N SER A 299 11.90 -14.23 14.83
CA SER A 299 10.82 -13.48 15.45
C SER A 299 10.30 -14.18 16.70
N VAL A 300 9.67 -13.43 17.60
CA VAL A 300 9.17 -13.95 18.88
C VAL A 300 8.16 -15.08 18.66
N LEU A 301 7.15 -14.89 17.79
CA LEU A 301 6.16 -15.92 17.50
C LEU A 301 6.77 -17.11 16.76
N GLY A 302 7.67 -16.86 15.79
CA GLY A 302 8.34 -17.92 15.06
C GLY A 302 9.18 -18.80 15.97
N GLN A 303 10.04 -18.19 16.79
CA GLN A 303 10.89 -18.93 17.71
C GLN A 303 10.05 -19.76 18.70
N ALA A 304 9.08 -19.15 19.37
CA ALA A 304 8.27 -19.83 20.40
C ALA A 304 7.38 -20.93 19.81
N LEU A 305 6.70 -20.67 18.68
CA LEU A 305 5.63 -21.53 18.20
C LEU A 305 6.05 -22.49 17.08
N GLN A 306 7.02 -22.10 16.24
CA GLN A 306 7.47 -22.97 15.15
C GLN A 306 8.69 -23.83 15.55
N TYR A 307 9.62 -23.27 16.37
CA TYR A 307 10.86 -23.97 16.73
C TYR A 307 10.82 -24.60 18.11
N ASP A 308 10.47 -23.85 19.17
CA ASP A 308 10.59 -24.36 20.54
C ASP A 308 9.46 -25.35 20.87
N THR A 309 8.18 -24.98 20.63
CA THR A 309 7.01 -25.79 20.96
C THR A 309 6.45 -26.58 19.79
N GLN A 310 6.79 -26.22 18.57
CA GLN A 310 6.32 -26.84 17.33
C GLN A 310 4.78 -26.92 17.21
N GLN A 311 4.10 -25.94 17.81
CA GLN A 311 2.63 -25.85 17.75
C GLN A 311 2.12 -25.17 16.47
N ALA A 312 2.99 -24.43 15.75
CA ALA A 312 2.64 -23.80 14.49
C ALA A 312 3.59 -24.24 13.36
N ILE A 313 3.08 -24.35 12.15
CA ILE A 313 3.89 -24.48 10.94
C ILE A 313 4.23 -23.14 10.31
N TYR A 314 3.47 -22.10 10.65
CA TYR A 314 3.69 -20.74 10.18
C TYR A 314 3.13 -19.72 11.18
N THR A 315 3.88 -18.63 11.38
CA THR A 315 3.42 -17.45 12.14
C THR A 315 3.86 -16.19 11.44
N SER A 316 3.07 -15.12 11.55
CA SER A 316 3.47 -13.78 11.11
C SER A 316 2.80 -12.70 11.95
N ALA A 317 3.43 -11.53 11.98
CA ALA A 317 2.83 -10.29 12.41
C ALA A 317 3.07 -9.24 11.30
N GLN A 318 2.04 -8.50 10.95
CA GLN A 318 2.08 -7.56 9.86
C GLN A 318 1.46 -6.23 10.27
N TYR A 319 2.04 -5.14 9.79
CA TYR A 319 1.51 -3.81 9.96
C TYR A 319 1.77 -2.97 8.70
N LYS A 320 0.75 -2.27 8.24
CA LYS A 320 0.85 -1.37 7.10
C LYS A 320 0.98 0.07 7.61
N PRO A 321 2.16 0.72 7.48
CA PRO A 321 2.40 2.03 8.09
C PRO A 321 1.74 3.20 7.35
N THR A 322 1.29 3.01 6.11
CA THR A 322 0.74 4.06 5.26
C THR A 322 -0.70 3.77 4.89
N ALA A 323 -1.57 4.66 5.25
CA ALA A 323 -2.95 4.82 4.83
C ALA A 323 -3.40 6.24 5.21
N LEU A 324 -4.51 6.72 4.66
CA LEU A 324 -5.04 8.03 5.03
C LEU A 324 -5.71 8.02 6.41
N ASP A 325 -6.26 6.87 6.80
CA ASP A 325 -6.94 6.65 8.07
C ASP A 325 -6.27 5.49 8.84
N LEU A 326 -6.92 4.95 9.89
CA LEU A 326 -6.39 3.84 10.67
C LEU A 326 -6.11 2.61 9.79
N SER A 327 -4.98 1.97 10.03
CA SER A 327 -4.59 0.72 9.39
C SER A 327 -4.79 -0.46 10.33
N THR A 328 -4.31 -1.63 9.91
CA THR A 328 -4.43 -2.87 10.66
C THR A 328 -3.06 -3.38 11.10
N PHE A 329 -2.95 -3.77 12.37
CA PHE A 329 -1.90 -4.64 12.88
C PHE A 329 -2.48 -6.05 12.99
N SER A 330 -1.91 -7.03 12.32
CA SER A 330 -2.45 -8.39 12.25
C SER A 330 -1.45 -9.44 12.71
N LEU A 331 -1.97 -10.46 13.37
CA LEU A 331 -1.28 -11.68 13.76
C LEU A 331 -1.91 -12.86 13.01
N VAL A 332 -1.09 -13.77 12.50
CA VAL A 332 -1.54 -15.00 11.84
C VAL A 332 -0.74 -16.17 12.40
N ALA A 333 -1.42 -17.28 12.68
CA ALA A 333 -0.78 -18.55 13.02
C ALA A 333 -1.51 -19.72 12.34
N VAL A 334 -0.74 -20.60 11.73
CA VAL A 334 -1.19 -21.84 11.12
C VAL A 334 -0.78 -22.99 12.05
N PRO A 335 -1.74 -23.72 12.65
CA PRO A 335 -1.43 -24.80 13.60
C PRO A 335 -0.69 -25.96 12.92
N ALA A 336 0.18 -26.60 13.68
CA ALA A 336 0.80 -27.88 13.30
C ALA A 336 -0.21 -29.01 13.33
N PRO A 337 0.01 -30.13 12.62
CA PRO A 337 -0.85 -31.30 12.66
C PRO A 337 -1.12 -31.79 14.10
N GLY A 338 -2.38 -31.92 14.46
CA GLY A 338 -2.80 -32.34 15.81
C GLY A 338 -2.99 -31.19 16.82
N VAL A 339 -2.71 -29.95 16.43
CA VAL A 339 -3.00 -28.75 17.22
C VAL A 339 -4.29 -28.12 16.73
N ASP A 340 -5.25 -27.88 17.60
CA ASP A 340 -6.49 -27.22 17.23
C ASP A 340 -6.38 -25.67 17.27
N LEU A 341 -7.42 -24.98 16.75
CA LEU A 341 -7.41 -23.51 16.67
C LEU A 341 -7.48 -22.81 18.03
N GLN A 342 -8.07 -23.44 19.04
CA GLN A 342 -8.06 -22.87 20.39
C GLN A 342 -6.68 -22.98 21.01
N GLN A 343 -6.02 -24.13 20.84
CA GLN A 343 -4.66 -24.34 21.34
C GLN A 343 -3.66 -23.36 20.72
N ILE A 344 -3.74 -23.11 19.41
CA ILE A 344 -2.85 -22.16 18.76
C ILE A 344 -3.17 -20.71 19.14
N GLU A 345 -4.45 -20.36 19.33
CA GLU A 345 -4.82 -19.03 19.86
C GLU A 345 -4.25 -18.82 21.27
N ASP A 346 -4.46 -19.78 22.18
CA ASP A 346 -3.94 -19.72 23.55
C ASP A 346 -2.41 -19.63 23.57
N ALA A 347 -1.72 -20.33 22.66
CA ALA A 347 -0.27 -20.29 22.52
C ALA A 347 0.26 -18.94 22.00
N VAL A 348 -0.46 -18.32 21.06
CA VAL A 348 -0.16 -16.95 20.62
C VAL A 348 -0.32 -15.97 21.76
N ASP A 349 -1.40 -16.04 22.52
CA ASP A 349 -1.70 -15.17 23.66
C ASP A 349 -0.64 -15.33 24.76
N ALA A 350 -0.27 -16.56 25.11
CA ALA A 350 0.79 -16.85 26.06
C ALA A 350 2.16 -16.31 25.59
N THR A 351 2.45 -16.41 24.29
CA THR A 351 3.71 -15.89 23.73
C THR A 351 3.77 -14.37 23.81
N ILE A 352 2.66 -13.67 23.51
CA ILE A 352 2.56 -12.21 23.65
C ILE A 352 2.70 -11.80 25.10
N ALA A 353 2.03 -12.49 26.04
CA ALA A 353 2.14 -12.22 27.48
C ALA A 353 3.57 -12.39 27.99
N ASN A 354 4.27 -13.43 27.53
CA ASN A 354 5.68 -13.66 27.84
C ASN A 354 6.56 -12.54 27.27
N PHE A 355 6.35 -12.15 26.03
CA PHE A 355 7.05 -11.03 25.39
C PHE A 355 6.86 -9.73 26.19
N MET A 356 5.64 -9.44 26.64
CA MET A 356 5.35 -8.26 27.48
C MET A 356 6.08 -8.29 28.82
N THR A 357 6.35 -9.49 29.36
CA THR A 357 7.06 -9.65 30.66
C THR A 357 8.56 -9.64 30.50
N GLN A 358 9.10 -10.29 29.46
CA GLN A 358 10.53 -10.45 29.25
C GLN A 358 11.16 -9.25 28.54
N GLY A 359 10.36 -8.52 27.75
CA GLY A 359 10.84 -7.41 26.94
C GLY A 359 11.51 -7.88 25.63
N ILE A 360 12.19 -6.96 24.99
CA ILE A 360 12.81 -7.17 23.69
C ILE A 360 14.26 -7.61 23.85
N ASP A 361 14.63 -8.70 23.19
CA ASP A 361 16.02 -9.11 23.05
C ASP A 361 16.81 -8.03 22.28
N ARG A 362 17.93 -7.61 22.86
CA ARG A 362 18.74 -6.51 22.33
C ARG A 362 19.40 -6.87 21.00
N GLU A 363 19.85 -8.10 20.81
CA GLU A 363 20.52 -8.53 19.59
C GLU A 363 19.50 -8.61 18.45
N LEU A 364 18.30 -9.13 18.72
CA LEU A 364 17.18 -9.11 17.79
C LEU A 364 16.86 -7.68 17.34
N PHE A 365 16.73 -6.75 18.27
CA PHE A 365 16.40 -5.36 17.96
C PHE A 365 17.46 -4.70 17.07
N GLU A 366 18.76 -4.82 17.41
CA GLU A 366 19.84 -4.22 16.61
C GLU A 366 19.98 -4.89 15.24
N ARG A 367 19.70 -6.17 15.12
CA ARG A 367 19.65 -6.87 13.84
C ARG A 367 18.52 -6.31 12.94
N ILE A 368 17.31 -6.16 13.47
CA ILE A 368 16.17 -5.59 12.73
C ILE A 368 16.49 -4.16 12.30
N LYS A 369 17.08 -3.36 13.17
CA LYS A 369 17.52 -2.00 12.87
C LYS A 369 18.51 -1.96 11.70
N SER A 370 19.46 -2.89 11.69
CA SER A 370 20.43 -3.04 10.61
C SER A 370 19.78 -3.51 9.31
N GLN A 371 18.79 -4.41 9.36
CA GLN A 371 17.99 -4.84 8.21
C GLN A 371 17.20 -3.69 7.59
N PHE A 372 16.53 -2.87 8.39
CA PHE A 372 15.81 -1.69 7.87
C PHE A 372 16.76 -0.71 7.18
N ARG A 373 17.95 -0.49 7.74
CA ARG A 373 18.96 0.34 7.08
C ARG A 373 19.41 -0.25 5.75
N ALA A 374 19.66 -1.55 5.68
CA ALA A 374 20.05 -2.23 4.44
C ALA A 374 18.93 -2.18 3.40
N ASN A 375 17.67 -2.43 3.81
CA ASN A 375 16.51 -2.37 2.92
C ASN A 375 16.33 -0.97 2.30
N GLU A 376 16.55 0.10 3.07
CA GLU A 376 16.50 1.47 2.52
C GLU A 376 17.60 1.71 1.46
N ILE A 377 18.80 1.19 1.68
CA ILE A 377 19.90 1.31 0.70
C ILE A 377 19.55 0.54 -0.58
N TYR A 378 19.07 -0.69 -0.48
CA TYR A 378 18.69 -1.50 -1.65
C TYR A 378 17.47 -0.93 -2.38
N ALA A 379 16.53 -0.34 -1.65
CA ALA A 379 15.35 0.28 -2.26
C ALA A 379 15.71 1.45 -3.19
N MET A 380 16.86 2.11 -3.00
CA MET A 380 17.34 3.18 -3.87
C MET A 380 17.71 2.71 -5.29
N ASP A 381 17.94 1.41 -5.49
CA ASP A 381 18.24 0.87 -6.82
C ASP A 381 16.98 0.65 -7.69
N ASN A 382 15.81 0.67 -7.08
CA ASN A 382 14.55 0.46 -7.79
C ASN A 382 13.82 1.79 -8.03
N VAL A 383 14.05 2.38 -9.21
CA VAL A 383 13.44 3.67 -9.61
C VAL A 383 11.92 3.63 -9.56
N SER A 384 11.29 2.53 -10.04
CA SER A 384 9.83 2.36 -9.99
C SER A 384 9.33 2.32 -8.54
N GLY A 385 10.00 1.54 -7.67
CA GLY A 385 9.61 1.46 -6.26
C GLY A 385 9.78 2.78 -5.50
N ILE A 386 10.76 3.61 -5.88
CA ILE A 386 10.88 4.96 -5.32
C ILE A 386 9.69 5.83 -5.78
N ALA A 387 9.36 5.80 -7.07
CA ALA A 387 8.22 6.55 -7.61
C ALA A 387 6.90 6.14 -6.95
N GLU A 388 6.67 4.84 -6.78
CA GLU A 388 5.50 4.30 -6.06
C GLU A 388 5.44 4.77 -4.61
N ARG A 389 6.57 4.80 -3.91
CA ARG A 389 6.66 5.28 -2.52
C ARG A 389 6.20 6.73 -2.39
N TYR A 390 6.63 7.61 -3.31
CA TYR A 390 6.18 9.01 -3.32
C TYR A 390 4.71 9.14 -3.70
N GLY A 391 4.27 8.47 -4.76
CA GLY A 391 2.87 8.50 -5.19
C GLY A 391 1.91 8.06 -4.09
N ALA A 392 2.17 6.90 -3.49
CA ALA A 392 1.36 6.38 -2.38
C ALA A 392 1.35 7.34 -1.17
N ALA A 393 2.52 7.84 -0.75
CA ALA A 393 2.63 8.73 0.39
C ALA A 393 1.84 10.04 0.18
N LEU A 394 2.01 10.68 -0.98
CA LEU A 394 1.37 11.96 -1.29
C LEU A 394 -0.15 11.86 -1.47
N THR A 395 -0.64 10.72 -1.93
CA THR A 395 -2.09 10.46 -2.02
C THR A 395 -2.72 10.11 -0.67
N GLN A 396 -1.90 9.70 0.30
CA GLN A 396 -2.30 9.38 1.67
C GLN A 396 -1.99 10.50 2.68
N GLY A 397 -1.78 11.74 2.21
CA GLY A 397 -1.67 12.92 3.06
C GLY A 397 -0.27 13.25 3.57
N LEU A 398 0.75 12.46 3.21
CA LEU A 398 2.14 12.75 3.53
C LEU A 398 2.74 13.77 2.54
N THR A 399 3.84 14.39 2.91
CA THR A 399 4.62 15.31 2.08
C THR A 399 5.89 14.64 1.57
N VAL A 400 6.55 15.27 0.58
CA VAL A 400 7.89 14.87 0.12
C VAL A 400 8.88 14.83 1.29
N ALA A 401 8.82 15.82 2.18
CA ALA A 401 9.68 15.88 3.37
C ALA A 401 9.41 14.70 4.33
N ASP A 402 8.16 14.27 4.49
CA ASP A 402 7.81 13.10 5.31
C ASP A 402 8.39 11.81 4.75
N VAL A 403 8.35 11.64 3.42
CA VAL A 403 8.97 10.49 2.75
C VAL A 403 10.48 10.47 2.98
N GLN A 404 11.14 11.62 2.86
CA GLN A 404 12.59 11.76 3.04
C GLN A 404 13.03 11.59 4.50
N ALA A 405 12.20 11.98 5.46
CA ALA A 405 12.50 11.85 6.89
C ALA A 405 12.33 10.40 7.41
N TRP A 406 11.55 9.57 6.75
CA TRP A 406 11.17 8.25 7.21
C TRP A 406 12.34 7.32 7.58
N PRO A 407 13.41 7.17 6.78
CA PRO A 407 14.54 6.32 7.14
C PRO A 407 15.20 6.74 8.46
N GLN A 408 15.35 8.04 8.70
CA GLN A 408 15.93 8.56 9.93
C GLN A 408 15.01 8.31 11.14
N ILE A 409 13.69 8.46 10.96
CA ILE A 409 12.70 8.18 12.01
C ILE A 409 12.76 6.71 12.42
N LEU A 410 12.82 5.78 11.45
CA LEU A 410 13.00 4.35 11.72
C LEU A 410 14.29 4.09 12.52
N GLN A 411 15.42 4.67 12.11
CA GLN A 411 16.68 4.48 12.81
C GLN A 411 16.69 5.06 14.24
N GLY A 412 15.79 5.97 14.54
CA GLY A 412 15.64 6.56 15.87
C GLY A 412 14.82 5.73 16.87
N VAL A 413 14.07 4.70 16.44
CA VAL A 413 13.21 3.89 17.32
C VAL A 413 14.01 3.20 18.43
N THR A 414 13.42 3.09 19.60
CA THR A 414 14.02 2.46 20.80
C THR A 414 13.19 1.27 21.28
N PRO A 415 13.80 0.27 21.94
CA PRO A 415 13.09 -0.86 22.54
C PRO A 415 11.98 -0.44 23.52
N LYS A 416 12.23 0.61 24.28
CA LYS A 416 11.27 1.13 25.27
C LYS A 416 9.97 1.58 24.59
N GLU A 417 10.07 2.34 23.52
CA GLU A 417 8.89 2.80 22.75
C GLU A 417 8.09 1.64 22.17
N VAL A 418 8.79 0.57 21.70
CA VAL A 418 8.12 -0.62 21.17
C VAL A 418 7.33 -1.33 22.28
N MET A 419 7.86 -1.45 23.48
CA MET A 419 7.12 -2.03 24.60
C MET A 419 5.92 -1.17 25.01
N GLU A 420 6.08 0.15 25.06
CA GLU A 420 5.00 1.08 25.39
C GLU A 420 3.84 1.05 24.38
N ILE A 421 4.14 0.85 23.08
CA ILE A 421 3.09 0.73 22.06
C ILE A 421 2.43 -0.64 22.10
N ALA A 422 3.18 -1.72 22.38
CA ALA A 422 2.66 -3.07 22.53
C ALA A 422 1.62 -3.16 23.66
N GLU A 423 1.88 -2.53 24.82
CA GLU A 423 0.94 -2.45 25.95
C GLU A 423 -0.40 -1.79 25.55
N ARG A 424 -0.35 -0.81 24.67
CA ARG A 424 -1.56 -0.09 24.21
C ARG A 424 -2.28 -0.83 23.08
N LEU A 425 -1.55 -1.54 22.22
CA LEU A 425 -2.09 -2.20 21.04
C LEU A 425 -2.82 -3.49 21.41
N PHE A 426 -2.24 -4.31 22.31
CA PHE A 426 -2.77 -5.64 22.64
C PHE A 426 -3.87 -5.62 23.69
N ASP A 427 -4.85 -4.71 23.53
CA ASP A 427 -6.11 -4.77 24.27
C ASP A 427 -7.04 -5.74 23.57
N GLU A 428 -7.35 -6.88 24.20
CA GLU A 428 -8.26 -7.90 23.65
C GLU A 428 -9.61 -7.31 23.22
N LYS A 429 -10.13 -6.33 23.98
CA LYS A 429 -11.41 -5.67 23.66
C LYS A 429 -11.38 -4.90 22.35
N ALA A 430 -10.20 -4.51 21.88
CA ALA A 430 -10.01 -3.82 20.62
C ALA A 430 -9.69 -4.76 19.44
N SER A 431 -9.75 -6.08 19.66
CA SER A 431 -9.39 -7.07 18.65
C SER A 431 -10.58 -7.67 17.91
N VAL A 432 -10.29 -8.17 16.71
CA VAL A 432 -11.15 -9.11 15.99
C VAL A 432 -10.35 -10.38 15.75
N THR A 433 -10.81 -11.50 16.30
CA THR A 433 -10.22 -12.82 16.10
C THR A 433 -10.99 -13.59 15.06
N GLY A 434 -10.29 -14.15 14.09
CA GLY A 434 -10.86 -15.00 13.05
C GLY A 434 -10.29 -16.41 13.08
N TRP A 435 -11.17 -17.38 12.90
CA TRP A 435 -10.83 -18.77 12.67
C TRP A 435 -11.34 -19.20 11.30
N MET A 436 -10.42 -19.60 10.43
CA MET A 436 -10.77 -20.27 9.18
C MET A 436 -10.57 -21.77 9.34
N MET A 437 -11.58 -22.56 9.01
CA MET A 437 -11.57 -24.02 9.23
C MET A 437 -12.41 -24.77 8.20
N GLY A 438 -12.15 -26.05 8.06
CA GLY A 438 -12.96 -26.99 7.29
C GLY A 438 -14.36 -27.20 7.85
N PRO A 439 -15.16 -28.09 7.24
CA PRO A 439 -16.48 -28.46 7.75
C PRO A 439 -16.39 -29.02 9.17
N ARG A 440 -17.49 -28.98 9.89
CA ARG A 440 -17.58 -29.74 11.16
C ARG A 440 -17.43 -31.22 10.84
N GLU A 441 -16.55 -31.93 11.55
CA GLU A 441 -16.67 -33.37 11.61
C GLU A 441 -18.06 -33.69 12.21
N GLU A 442 -18.91 -34.36 11.44
CA GLU A 442 -20.14 -34.93 12.00
C GLU A 442 -19.71 -36.01 13.00
N THR A 443 -19.76 -35.67 14.28
CA THR A 443 -19.67 -36.71 15.35
C THR A 443 -20.88 -37.57 15.22
N GLU A 444 -20.72 -38.82 14.72
CA GLU A 444 -21.69 -39.90 14.78
C GLU A 444 -22.16 -40.18 16.22
#